data_9a5dc6b7fec63cc604e09af69217aecf
#
_entry.id   9a5dc6b7fec63cc604e09af69217aecf
#
_cell.length_a   1.000
_cell.length_b   1.000
_cell.length_c   1.000
_cell.angle_alpha   90.00
_cell.angle_beta   90.00
_cell.angle_gamma   90.00
#
_symmetry.space_group_name_H-M   'P 1'
#
loop_
_entity.id
_entity.type
_entity.pdbx_description
1 polymer ?
#
loop_
_entity_poly.entity_id
_entity_poly.type
_entity_poly.pdbx_seq_one_letter_code
_entity_poly.pdbx_strand_id
1 'polypeptide(L)'
;MNYPDPRRETIDMGLYHPNVEPTETKYGLPSDVKFCRKCVISNQRPNSAVEYKHTSESKKTVIAFDEDNVCDACRNAERKHAEIDWEHRRAELSELCDKYRSRDGSYDCLVPGSGGKDSFYQAWMLKYEFGMNPLTCTWAPHVYTEWGWRNLDRWIHAGFDNYLLTPNGRVKRLMTRLAVENLFHPFQPFIIGQKGFAPGFA
;
A
#
# COMPACT_ATOMS: atom_id res chain seq x y z
N MET A 1 -25.34 5.54 8.32
CA MET A 1 -24.43 6.44 9.07
C MET A 1 -24.17 7.65 8.20
N ASN A 2 -24.62 8.83 8.62
CA ASN A 2 -24.25 10.07 7.93
C ASN A 2 -22.81 10.39 8.35
N TYR A 3 -21.85 10.25 7.44
CA TYR A 3 -20.54 10.85 7.63
C TYR A 3 -20.75 12.36 7.78
N PRO A 4 -20.15 13.00 8.78
CA PRO A 4 -20.10 14.43 8.80
C PRO A 4 -19.43 14.87 7.49
N ASP A 5 -20.10 15.71 6.74
CA ASP A 5 -19.51 16.41 5.61
C ASP A 5 -18.17 17.00 6.11
N PRO A 6 -17.03 16.71 5.46
CA PRO A 6 -15.78 17.29 5.90
C PRO A 6 -15.99 18.81 5.85
N ARG A 7 -16.19 19.38 7.03
CA ARG A 7 -16.33 20.83 7.14
C ARG A 7 -15.06 21.39 6.52
N ARG A 8 -15.23 22.18 5.49
CA ARG A 8 -14.16 23.03 5.00
C ARG A 8 -13.86 24.00 6.12
N GLU A 9 -13.01 23.59 7.04
CA GLU A 9 -12.47 24.51 8.01
C GLU A 9 -11.76 25.58 7.20
N THR A 10 -12.23 26.79 7.37
CA THR A 10 -11.56 27.95 6.78
C THR A 10 -10.19 27.98 7.41
N ILE A 11 -9.16 27.69 6.62
CA ILE A 11 -7.78 27.73 7.10
C ILE A 11 -7.54 29.17 7.54
N ASP A 12 -7.27 29.37 8.82
CA ASP A 12 -6.89 30.67 9.35
C ASP A 12 -5.47 30.99 8.85
N MET A 13 -5.39 31.75 7.78
CA MET A 13 -4.10 32.18 7.21
C MET A 13 -3.28 33.07 8.17
N GLY A 14 -3.91 33.61 9.23
CA GLY A 14 -3.21 34.37 10.28
C GLY A 14 -2.29 33.51 11.16
N LEU A 15 -2.48 32.18 11.13
CA LEU A 15 -1.59 31.23 11.78
C LEU A 15 -0.28 30.99 11.00
N TYR A 16 -0.23 31.37 9.73
CA TYR A 16 0.94 31.23 8.88
C TYR A 16 1.73 32.55 8.86
N HIS A 17 2.68 32.67 9.77
CA HIS A 17 3.58 33.84 9.79
C HIS A 17 4.58 33.72 8.62
N PRO A 18 4.68 34.73 7.75
CA PRO A 18 5.63 34.73 6.64
C PRO A 18 7.11 34.81 7.09
N ASN A 19 7.36 35.05 8.36
CA ASN A 19 8.70 35.13 8.98
C ASN A 19 9.03 33.91 9.85
N VAL A 20 8.34 32.79 9.68
CA VAL A 20 8.86 31.54 10.23
C VAL A 20 10.16 31.29 9.52
N GLU A 21 11.27 31.28 10.27
CA GLU A 21 12.55 30.78 9.83
C GLU A 21 12.34 29.58 8.92
N PRO A 22 13.02 29.51 7.77
CA PRO A 22 12.85 28.40 6.86
C PRO A 22 12.81 27.15 7.71
N THR A 23 11.73 26.40 7.59
CA THR A 23 11.54 25.16 8.35
C THR A 23 12.72 24.28 8.00
N GLU A 24 13.85 24.65 8.57
CA GLU A 24 15.01 23.82 8.52
C GLU A 24 14.59 22.56 9.18
N THR A 25 13.78 22.03 8.43
CA THR A 25 13.74 20.69 8.15
C THR A 25 13.93 19.95 9.43
N LYS A 26 12.93 20.09 10.25
CA LYS A 26 12.75 19.32 11.48
C LYS A 26 13.19 17.85 11.35
N TYR A 27 13.51 17.41 10.12
CA TYR A 27 13.87 16.03 9.78
C TYR A 27 14.97 15.94 8.71
N GLY A 28 15.78 16.99 8.52
CA GLY A 28 16.84 17.02 7.51
C GLY A 28 16.35 17.13 6.07
N LEU A 29 15.14 17.68 5.87
CA LEU A 29 14.62 17.94 4.53
C LEU A 29 15.33 19.17 3.92
N PRO A 30 15.43 19.32 2.60
CA PRO A 30 16.05 20.47 1.96
C PRO A 30 15.31 21.78 2.27
N SER A 31 16.04 22.85 2.57
CA SER A 31 15.47 24.19 2.75
C SER A 31 14.92 24.77 1.46
N ASP A 32 15.52 24.42 0.33
CA ASP A 32 15.07 24.82 -0.99
C ASP A 32 14.00 23.85 -1.51
N VAL A 33 12.76 24.32 -1.66
CA VAL A 33 11.63 23.50 -2.10
C VAL A 33 11.62 23.40 -3.61
N LYS A 34 11.77 22.18 -4.13
CA LYS A 34 11.73 21.87 -5.56
C LYS A 34 10.57 20.93 -5.90
N PHE A 35 10.01 21.13 -7.08
CA PHE A 35 8.94 20.30 -7.61
C PHE A 35 9.37 19.61 -8.90
N CYS A 36 8.92 18.37 -9.08
CA CYS A 36 9.13 17.65 -10.32
C CYS A 36 8.34 18.30 -11.46
N ARG A 37 9.00 18.51 -12.60
CA ARG A 37 8.34 19.07 -13.80
C ARG A 37 7.31 18.13 -14.43
N LYS A 38 7.39 16.82 -14.17
CA LYS A 38 6.47 15.82 -14.76
C LYS A 38 5.29 15.47 -13.85
N CYS A 39 5.52 15.25 -12.54
CA CYS A 39 4.47 14.76 -11.63
C CYS A 39 4.21 15.67 -10.42
N VAL A 40 4.82 16.84 -10.38
CA VAL A 40 4.70 17.87 -9.32
C VAL A 40 5.00 17.41 -7.88
N ILE A 41 5.61 16.24 -7.70
CA ILE A 41 6.08 15.80 -6.38
C ILE A 41 7.19 16.75 -5.90
N SER A 42 7.22 17.03 -4.60
CA SER A 42 8.26 17.90 -4.03
C SER A 42 9.38 17.10 -3.37
N ASN A 43 10.56 17.73 -3.24
CA ASN A 43 11.67 17.22 -2.44
C ASN A 43 11.40 17.26 -0.93
N GLN A 44 10.25 17.75 -0.52
CA GLN A 44 9.82 17.75 0.89
C GLN A 44 9.19 16.41 1.30
N ARG A 45 9.02 15.47 0.37
CA ARG A 45 8.58 14.14 0.69
C ARG A 45 9.78 13.25 1.04
N PRO A 46 9.89 12.77 2.28
CA PRO A 46 10.93 11.82 2.64
C PRO A 46 10.69 10.47 1.96
N ASN A 47 11.77 9.81 1.59
CA ASN A 47 11.70 8.43 1.11
C ASN A 47 11.22 7.50 2.23
N SER A 48 10.55 6.42 1.83
CA SER A 48 10.25 5.33 2.75
C SER A 48 11.55 4.70 3.22
N ALA A 49 11.73 4.62 4.53
CA ALA A 49 12.90 4.02 5.13
C ALA A 49 12.48 2.98 6.16
N VAL A 50 13.40 2.08 6.47
CA VAL A 50 13.16 1.05 7.47
C VAL A 50 13.24 1.70 8.86
N GLU A 51 12.09 1.89 9.48
CA GLU A 51 11.90 2.72 10.67
C GLU A 51 12.77 2.30 11.85
N TYR A 52 12.96 0.99 12.07
CA TYR A 52 13.79 0.49 13.18
C TYR A 52 15.29 0.80 13.05
N LYS A 53 15.74 1.32 11.91
CA LYS A 53 17.12 1.76 11.70
C LYS A 53 17.32 3.25 11.95
N HIS A 54 16.27 3.99 12.30
CA HIS A 54 16.34 5.41 12.55
C HIS A 54 16.75 5.72 13.99
N THR A 55 17.61 6.70 14.13
CA THR A 55 17.99 7.35 15.40
C THR A 55 17.55 8.80 15.37
N SER A 56 17.64 9.50 16.49
CA SER A 56 17.37 10.93 16.57
C SER A 56 18.26 11.78 15.64
N GLU A 57 19.42 11.24 15.25
CA GLU A 57 20.40 11.91 14.38
C GLU A 57 20.24 11.52 12.90
N SER A 58 19.38 10.55 12.59
CA SER A 58 19.19 10.08 11.22
C SER A 58 18.54 11.16 10.37
N LYS A 59 19.23 11.55 9.29
CA LYS A 59 18.65 12.40 8.26
C LYS A 59 17.82 11.55 7.30
N LYS A 60 16.62 12.01 7.00
CA LYS A 60 15.79 11.33 6.00
C LYS A 60 16.28 11.69 4.61
N THR A 61 16.43 10.67 3.77
CA THR A 61 16.64 10.88 2.34
C THR A 61 15.33 11.34 1.70
N VAL A 62 15.46 12.18 0.70
CA VAL A 62 14.32 12.67 -0.09
C VAL A 62 14.39 12.13 -1.50
N ILE A 63 13.30 12.32 -2.25
CA ILE A 63 13.28 11.99 -3.66
C ILE A 63 14.33 12.78 -4.42
N ALA A 64 15.13 12.12 -5.24
CA ALA A 64 16.18 12.77 -6.04
C ALA A 64 15.60 13.38 -7.33
N PHE A 65 16.23 14.48 -7.75
CA PHE A 65 15.92 15.17 -9.01
C PHE A 65 17.17 15.19 -9.88
N ASP A 66 16.98 15.06 -11.16
CA ASP A 66 18.04 15.25 -12.15
C ASP A 66 18.22 16.74 -12.52
N GLU A 67 19.10 17.00 -13.49
CA GLU A 67 19.44 18.35 -13.98
C GLU A 67 18.21 19.04 -14.60
N ASP A 68 17.27 18.27 -15.16
CA ASP A 68 16.01 18.77 -15.72
C ASP A 68 14.87 18.94 -14.72
N ASN A 69 15.15 18.79 -13.42
CA ASN A 69 14.16 18.74 -12.35
C ASN A 69 13.10 17.65 -12.52
N VAL A 70 13.46 16.50 -13.08
CA VAL A 70 12.62 15.31 -13.12
C VAL A 70 12.98 14.38 -11.98
N CYS A 71 11.98 13.95 -11.20
CA CYS A 71 12.21 13.09 -10.05
C CYS A 71 12.57 11.65 -10.47
N ASP A 72 13.29 10.95 -9.60
CA ASP A 72 13.67 9.54 -9.80
C ASP A 72 12.47 8.60 -9.94
N ALA A 73 11.31 8.92 -9.34
CA ALA A 73 10.09 8.15 -9.52
C ALA A 73 9.56 8.23 -10.98
N CYS A 74 9.61 9.41 -11.59
CA CYS A 74 9.24 9.56 -13.02
C CYS A 74 10.23 8.83 -13.92
N ARG A 75 11.52 8.97 -13.68
CA ARG A 75 12.56 8.26 -14.44
C ARG A 75 12.42 6.74 -14.30
N ASN A 76 12.13 6.26 -13.08
CA ASN A 76 11.89 4.84 -12.86
C ASN A 76 10.61 4.35 -13.58
N ALA A 77 9.56 5.18 -13.63
CA ALA A 77 8.35 4.84 -14.39
C ALA A 77 8.67 4.72 -15.89
N GLU A 78 9.42 5.66 -16.46
CA GLU A 78 9.85 5.61 -17.87
C GLU A 78 10.71 4.39 -18.15
N ARG A 79 11.68 4.11 -17.27
CA ARG A 79 12.52 2.92 -17.38
C ARG A 79 11.70 1.64 -17.38
N LYS A 80 10.71 1.53 -16.50
CA LYS A 80 9.81 0.37 -16.47
C LYS A 80 9.03 0.19 -17.77
N HIS A 81 8.65 1.28 -18.44
CA HIS A 81 7.96 1.20 -19.72
C HIS A 81 8.87 0.88 -20.88
N ALA A 82 10.15 1.31 -20.83
CA ALA A 82 11.09 1.13 -21.91
C ALA A 82 11.86 -0.21 -21.84
N GLU A 83 12.21 -0.67 -20.63
CA GLU A 83 13.12 -1.81 -20.43
C GLU A 83 12.41 -3.13 -20.11
N ILE A 84 11.18 -3.07 -19.56
CA ILE A 84 10.46 -4.29 -19.20
C ILE A 84 9.64 -4.77 -20.39
N ASP A 85 9.95 -5.96 -20.88
CA ASP A 85 9.12 -6.69 -21.82
C ASP A 85 7.90 -7.28 -21.11
N TRP A 86 6.81 -6.52 -21.13
CA TRP A 86 5.56 -6.91 -20.46
C TRP A 86 4.87 -8.10 -21.12
N GLU A 87 5.09 -8.34 -22.42
CA GLU A 87 4.55 -9.50 -23.13
C GLU A 87 5.26 -10.77 -22.64
N HIS A 88 6.58 -10.72 -22.56
CA HIS A 88 7.37 -11.81 -21.98
C HIS A 88 6.98 -12.08 -20.52
N ARG A 89 6.82 -11.04 -19.68
CA ARG A 89 6.38 -11.19 -18.30
C ARG A 89 4.97 -11.81 -18.19
N ARG A 90 4.08 -11.48 -19.12
CA ARG A 90 2.76 -12.10 -19.18
C ARG A 90 2.84 -13.59 -19.56
N ALA A 91 3.71 -13.94 -20.50
CA ALA A 91 3.95 -15.32 -20.90
C ALA A 91 4.51 -16.15 -19.73
N GLU A 92 5.51 -15.64 -19.01
CA GLU A 92 6.05 -16.28 -17.80
C GLU A 92 4.95 -16.52 -16.74
N LEU A 93 4.07 -15.55 -16.51
CA LEU A 93 2.96 -15.70 -15.58
C LEU A 93 1.99 -16.77 -16.07
N SER A 94 1.69 -16.84 -17.36
CA SER A 94 0.82 -17.87 -17.94
C SER A 94 1.39 -19.27 -17.72
N GLU A 95 2.67 -19.47 -17.98
CA GLU A 95 3.37 -20.74 -17.74
C GLU A 95 3.31 -21.15 -16.25
N LEU A 96 3.52 -20.17 -15.36
CA LEU A 96 3.42 -20.40 -13.92
C LEU A 96 2.00 -20.81 -13.51
N CYS A 97 0.99 -20.14 -14.04
CA CYS A 97 -0.41 -20.48 -13.80
C CYS A 97 -0.72 -21.90 -14.32
N ASP A 98 -0.28 -22.25 -15.52
CA ASP A 98 -0.51 -23.59 -16.09
C ASP A 98 0.17 -24.70 -15.29
N LYS A 99 1.34 -24.41 -14.72
CA LYS A 99 2.05 -25.36 -13.85
C LYS A 99 1.28 -25.71 -12.58
N TYR A 100 0.58 -24.72 -11.99
CA TYR A 100 -0.12 -24.89 -10.72
C TYR A 100 -1.64 -25.03 -10.85
N ARG A 101 -2.15 -24.96 -12.06
CA ARG A 101 -3.59 -25.09 -12.33
C ARG A 101 -4.14 -26.39 -11.80
N SER A 102 -5.18 -26.31 -10.99
CA SER A 102 -5.95 -27.45 -10.50
C SER A 102 -6.65 -28.19 -11.66
N ARG A 103 -6.69 -29.50 -11.57
CA ARG A 103 -7.42 -30.36 -12.54
C ARG A 103 -8.67 -30.99 -11.96
N ASP A 104 -8.89 -30.85 -10.67
CA ASP A 104 -9.99 -31.45 -9.92
C ASP A 104 -10.99 -30.43 -9.37
N GLY A 105 -10.77 -29.13 -9.69
CA GLY A 105 -11.62 -28.03 -9.23
C GLY A 105 -11.27 -27.51 -7.84
N SER A 106 -10.20 -27.99 -7.23
CA SER A 106 -9.66 -27.40 -5.99
C SER A 106 -9.06 -26.01 -6.24
N TYR A 107 -8.86 -25.27 -5.18
CA TYR A 107 -8.14 -23.99 -5.29
C TYR A 107 -6.70 -24.23 -5.71
N ASP A 108 -6.20 -23.42 -6.61
CA ASP A 108 -4.87 -23.55 -7.20
C ASP A 108 -3.96 -22.35 -6.91
N CYS A 109 -4.53 -21.30 -6.36
CA CYS A 109 -3.76 -20.16 -5.89
C CYS A 109 -4.47 -19.43 -4.74
N LEU A 110 -3.70 -18.69 -3.96
CA LEU A 110 -4.19 -17.89 -2.84
C LEU A 110 -3.95 -16.40 -3.11
N VAL A 111 -4.99 -15.59 -2.96
CA VAL A 111 -4.90 -14.13 -3.10
C VAL A 111 -5.23 -13.45 -1.78
N PRO A 112 -4.23 -13.04 -1.00
CA PRO A 112 -4.47 -12.25 0.20
C PRO A 112 -4.88 -10.82 -0.17
N GLY A 113 -5.97 -10.33 0.42
CA GLY A 113 -6.46 -9.00 0.12
C GLY A 113 -7.65 -8.58 0.98
N SER A 114 -8.22 -7.45 0.66
CA SER A 114 -9.35 -6.85 1.38
C SER A 114 -10.42 -6.27 0.46
N GLY A 115 -10.37 -6.59 -0.83
CA GLY A 115 -11.23 -5.98 -1.84
C GLY A 115 -10.79 -4.59 -2.28
N GLY A 116 -9.62 -4.13 -1.85
CA GLY A 116 -9.00 -2.94 -2.40
C GLY A 116 -8.61 -3.14 -3.88
N LYS A 117 -8.41 -2.06 -4.63
CA LYS A 117 -8.20 -2.09 -6.09
C LYS A 117 -7.12 -3.08 -6.55
N ASP A 118 -6.01 -3.16 -5.81
CA ASP A 118 -4.87 -3.97 -6.22
C ASP A 118 -5.14 -5.47 -6.03
N SER A 119 -5.67 -5.87 -4.87
CA SER A 119 -6.02 -7.26 -4.59
C SER A 119 -7.21 -7.74 -5.45
N PHE A 120 -8.18 -6.85 -5.67
CA PHE A 120 -9.31 -7.15 -6.54
C PHE A 120 -8.83 -7.43 -7.98
N TYR A 121 -7.96 -6.57 -8.51
CA TYR A 121 -7.41 -6.72 -9.85
C TYR A 121 -6.58 -8.01 -9.98
N GLN A 122 -5.75 -8.32 -8.98
CA GLN A 122 -4.98 -9.58 -8.97
C GLN A 122 -5.88 -10.81 -9.00
N ALA A 123 -6.89 -10.87 -8.12
CA ALA A 123 -7.82 -12.00 -8.08
C ALA A 123 -8.62 -12.13 -9.39
N TRP A 124 -9.07 -11.00 -9.94
CA TRP A 124 -9.81 -10.95 -11.20
C TRP A 124 -8.96 -11.45 -12.37
N MET A 125 -7.72 -10.96 -12.49
CA MET A 125 -6.79 -11.41 -13.52
C MET A 125 -6.53 -12.91 -13.45
N LEU A 126 -6.21 -13.43 -12.26
CA LEU A 126 -5.96 -14.87 -12.08
C LEU A 126 -7.17 -15.71 -12.47
N LYS A 127 -8.36 -15.30 -12.08
CA LYS A 127 -9.59 -16.08 -12.37
C LYS A 127 -10.02 -15.94 -13.82
N TYR A 128 -10.19 -14.71 -14.32
CA TYR A 128 -10.89 -14.49 -15.58
C TYR A 128 -9.95 -14.37 -16.79
N GLU A 129 -8.70 -13.96 -16.58
CA GLU A 129 -7.71 -13.88 -17.67
C GLU A 129 -6.83 -15.15 -17.76
N PHE A 130 -6.41 -15.67 -16.60
CA PHE A 130 -5.53 -16.85 -16.55
C PHE A 130 -6.29 -18.14 -16.22
N GLY A 131 -7.60 -18.10 -15.95
CA GLY A 131 -8.44 -19.26 -15.72
C GLY A 131 -8.06 -20.09 -14.49
N MET A 132 -7.47 -19.45 -13.47
CA MET A 132 -7.17 -20.07 -12.19
C MET A 132 -8.42 -20.12 -11.29
N ASN A 133 -8.35 -20.95 -10.24
CA ASN A 133 -9.38 -21.03 -9.20
C ASN A 133 -8.86 -20.47 -7.87
N PRO A 134 -8.82 -19.12 -7.71
CA PRO A 134 -8.23 -18.50 -6.54
C PRO A 134 -9.12 -18.60 -5.30
N LEU A 135 -8.52 -19.03 -4.17
CA LEU A 135 -9.08 -18.76 -2.86
C LEU A 135 -8.61 -17.36 -2.42
N THR A 136 -9.50 -16.51 -2.01
CA THR A 136 -9.13 -15.21 -1.45
C THR A 136 -9.13 -15.28 0.08
N CYS A 137 -8.22 -14.55 0.73
CA CYS A 137 -8.20 -14.47 2.18
C CYS A 137 -8.04 -13.02 2.67
N THR A 138 -8.80 -12.68 3.69
CA THR A 138 -8.83 -11.33 4.25
C THR A 138 -8.51 -11.36 5.74
N TRP A 139 -7.52 -10.57 6.12
CA TRP A 139 -7.28 -10.26 7.53
C TRP A 139 -8.09 -9.03 7.91
N ALA A 140 -9.09 -9.19 8.77
CA ALA A 140 -9.99 -8.10 9.12
C ALA A 140 -9.26 -6.92 9.77
N PRO A 141 -9.52 -5.67 9.37
CA PRO A 141 -9.02 -4.48 10.02
C PRO A 141 -9.63 -4.30 11.41
N HIS A 142 -9.12 -3.33 12.18
CA HIS A 142 -9.71 -3.00 13.49
C HIS A 142 -11.14 -2.47 13.37
N VAL A 143 -11.37 -1.64 12.37
CA VAL A 143 -12.65 -1.00 12.06
C VAL A 143 -12.76 -0.92 10.55
N TYR A 144 -13.91 -1.29 10.03
CA TYR A 144 -14.23 -1.05 8.63
C TYR A 144 -14.80 0.36 8.47
N THR A 145 -14.30 1.08 7.47
CA THR A 145 -15.04 2.22 6.93
C THR A 145 -16.21 1.71 6.10
N GLU A 146 -17.19 2.54 5.81
CA GLU A 146 -18.29 2.16 4.91
C GLU A 146 -17.77 1.71 3.54
N TRP A 147 -16.82 2.42 2.97
CA TRP A 147 -16.20 2.04 1.70
C TRP A 147 -15.39 0.75 1.78
N GLY A 148 -14.69 0.54 2.88
CA GLY A 148 -13.96 -0.72 3.11
C GLY A 148 -14.89 -1.92 3.18
N TRP A 149 -16.05 -1.77 3.81
CA TRP A 149 -17.07 -2.80 3.90
C TRP A 149 -17.71 -3.08 2.54
N ARG A 150 -18.07 -2.04 1.79
CA ARG A 150 -18.61 -2.16 0.43
C ARG A 150 -17.62 -2.82 -0.53
N ASN A 151 -16.32 -2.51 -0.40
CA ASN A 151 -15.30 -3.12 -1.25
C ASN A 151 -15.13 -4.61 -0.95
N LEU A 152 -15.13 -5.00 0.32
CA LEU A 152 -15.07 -6.40 0.72
C LEU A 152 -16.30 -7.17 0.23
N ASP A 153 -17.49 -6.62 0.43
CA ASP A 153 -18.75 -7.19 -0.03
C ASP A 153 -18.75 -7.41 -1.54
N ARG A 154 -18.38 -6.40 -2.31
CA ARG A 154 -18.27 -6.49 -3.77
C ARG A 154 -17.23 -7.52 -4.22
N TRP A 155 -16.13 -7.64 -3.48
CA TRP A 155 -15.11 -8.63 -3.79
C TRP A 155 -15.61 -10.05 -3.62
N ILE A 156 -16.28 -10.32 -2.53
CA ILE A 156 -16.93 -11.62 -2.28
C ILE A 156 -17.98 -11.91 -3.38
N HIS A 157 -18.84 -10.96 -3.70
CA HIS A 157 -19.88 -11.11 -4.71
C HIS A 157 -19.37 -11.07 -6.16
N ALA A 158 -18.12 -10.78 -6.39
CA ALA A 158 -17.51 -10.87 -7.71
C ALA A 158 -17.12 -12.30 -8.14
N GLY A 159 -17.56 -13.29 -7.38
CA GLY A 159 -17.36 -14.72 -7.70
C GLY A 159 -16.09 -15.30 -7.10
N PHE A 160 -15.63 -14.77 -5.97
CA PHE A 160 -14.51 -15.31 -5.21
C PHE A 160 -14.98 -15.91 -3.90
N ASP A 161 -14.49 -17.10 -3.59
CA ASP A 161 -14.56 -17.60 -2.23
C ASP A 161 -13.57 -16.84 -1.36
N ASN A 162 -14.01 -16.42 -0.17
CA ASN A 162 -13.20 -15.61 0.72
C ASN A 162 -13.16 -16.18 2.14
N TYR A 163 -11.95 -16.26 2.66
CA TYR A 163 -11.72 -16.60 4.05
C TYR A 163 -11.43 -15.34 4.85
N LEU A 164 -12.41 -14.92 5.68
CA LEU A 164 -12.26 -13.75 6.54
C LEU A 164 -11.76 -14.17 7.92
N LEU A 165 -10.51 -13.84 8.24
CA LEU A 165 -9.98 -14.01 9.58
C LEU A 165 -10.16 -12.76 10.42
N THR A 166 -10.84 -12.91 11.53
CA THR A 166 -11.00 -11.85 12.53
C THR A 166 -10.00 -12.08 13.67
N PRO A 167 -8.90 -11.33 13.75
CA PRO A 167 -7.91 -11.51 14.79
C PRO A 167 -8.45 -11.12 16.17
N ASN A 168 -7.84 -11.68 17.23
CA ASN A 168 -8.19 -11.30 18.60
C ASN A 168 -7.98 -9.79 18.82
N GLY A 169 -9.07 -9.07 19.04
CA GLY A 169 -9.06 -7.61 19.13
C GLY A 169 -8.23 -7.04 20.30
N ARG A 170 -8.06 -7.80 21.39
CA ARG A 170 -7.22 -7.37 22.52
C ARG A 170 -5.73 -7.44 22.15
N VAL A 171 -5.31 -8.55 21.54
CA VAL A 171 -3.93 -8.74 21.07
C VAL A 171 -3.59 -7.72 20.00
N LYS A 172 -4.47 -7.55 19.03
CA LYS A 172 -4.27 -6.63 17.91
C LYS A 172 -4.13 -5.18 18.39
N ARG A 173 -5.00 -4.73 19.32
CA ARG A 173 -4.89 -3.38 19.91
C ARG A 173 -3.60 -3.21 20.72
N LEU A 174 -3.20 -4.23 21.49
CA LEU A 174 -1.95 -4.20 22.24
C LEU A 174 -0.76 -4.07 21.29
N MET A 175 -0.69 -4.87 20.24
CA MET A 175 0.38 -4.80 19.23
C MET A 175 0.45 -3.43 18.56
N THR A 176 -0.70 -2.85 18.21
CA THR A 176 -0.76 -1.51 17.61
C THR A 176 -0.28 -0.44 18.61
N ARG A 177 -0.69 -0.55 19.87
CA ARG A 177 -0.23 0.35 20.93
C ARG A 177 1.29 0.26 21.12
N LEU A 178 1.82 -0.95 21.24
CA LEU A 178 3.26 -1.16 21.38
C LEU A 178 4.04 -0.64 20.15
N ALA A 179 3.49 -0.78 18.95
CA ALA A 179 4.09 -0.21 17.77
C ALA A 179 4.20 1.32 17.86
N VAL A 180 3.13 2.00 18.29
CA VAL A 180 3.14 3.46 18.47
C VAL A 180 4.11 3.87 19.60
N GLU A 181 4.06 3.20 20.75
CA GLU A 181 4.94 3.51 21.89
C GLU A 181 6.43 3.33 21.57
N ASN A 182 6.77 2.42 20.68
CA ASN A 182 8.14 2.14 20.27
C ASN A 182 8.51 2.76 18.90
N LEU A 183 7.72 3.69 18.40
CA LEU A 183 7.92 4.39 17.13
C LEU A 183 7.98 3.48 15.90
N PHE A 184 7.33 2.32 15.95
CA PHE A 184 7.10 1.49 14.79
C PHE A 184 5.82 1.93 14.04
N HIS A 185 5.74 1.55 12.78
CA HIS A 185 4.54 1.83 12.01
C HIS A 185 3.33 1.06 12.58
N PRO A 186 2.21 1.73 12.92
CA PRO A 186 1.08 1.11 13.61
C PRO A 186 0.36 0.02 12.80
N PHE A 187 0.54 -0.02 11.49
CA PHE A 187 -0.01 -1.06 10.61
C PHE A 187 0.91 -2.29 10.43
N GLN A 188 2.13 -2.29 10.96
CA GLN A 188 3.02 -3.45 10.88
C GLN A 188 2.39 -4.74 11.45
N PRO A 189 1.72 -4.71 12.61
CA PRO A 189 1.04 -5.90 13.12
C PRO A 189 -0.05 -6.45 12.19
N PHE A 190 -0.69 -5.58 11.41
CA PHE A 190 -1.68 -5.97 10.41
C PHE A 190 -1.01 -6.70 9.23
N ILE A 191 0.08 -6.15 8.70
CA ILE A 191 0.82 -6.71 7.56
C ILE A 191 1.43 -8.07 7.93
N ILE A 192 2.03 -8.16 9.12
CA ILE A 192 2.62 -9.41 9.63
C ILE A 192 1.54 -10.48 9.81
N GLY A 193 0.39 -10.12 10.39
CA GLY A 193 -0.74 -11.01 10.56
C GLY A 193 -1.23 -11.57 9.23
N GLN A 194 -1.41 -10.73 8.23
CA GLN A 194 -1.84 -11.17 6.90
C GLN A 194 -0.81 -12.09 6.23
N LYS A 195 0.48 -11.76 6.31
CA LYS A 195 1.55 -12.57 5.74
C LYS A 195 1.75 -13.91 6.45
N GLY A 196 1.56 -13.95 7.76
CA GLY A 196 1.67 -15.19 8.54
C GLY A 196 0.47 -16.12 8.39
N PHE A 197 -0.68 -15.56 8.08
CA PHE A 197 -1.94 -16.30 7.97
C PHE A 197 -2.12 -16.93 6.57
N ALA A 198 -1.80 -16.19 5.51
CA ALA A 198 -2.03 -16.63 4.14
C ALA A 198 -1.35 -17.98 3.81
N PRO A 199 -0.07 -18.25 4.19
CA PRO A 199 0.55 -19.54 3.90
C PRO A 199 -0.09 -20.74 4.58
N GLY A 200 -0.91 -20.55 5.61
CA GLY A 200 -1.63 -21.65 6.27
C GLY A 200 -2.78 -22.24 5.45
N PHE A 201 -3.08 -21.66 4.29
CA PHE A 201 -4.10 -22.11 3.35
C PHE A 201 -3.52 -22.61 2.02
N ALA A 202 -2.20 -22.59 1.87
CA ALA A 202 -1.50 -23.00 0.64
C ALA A 202 -1.17 -24.49 0.65
#